data_5ada3d197aa2f0052be5baa82a8f5bfb
#
_entry.id   5ada3d197aa2f0052be5baa82a8f5bfb
#
_cell.length_a   1.000
_cell.length_b   1.000
_cell.length_c   1.000
_cell.angle_alpha   90.00
_cell.angle_beta   90.00
_cell.angle_gamma   90.00
#
_symmetry.space_group_name_H-M   'P 1'
#
loop_
_entity.id
_entity.type
_entity.pdbx_description
1 polymer ?
#
loop_
_entity_poly.entity_id
_entity_poly.type
_entity_poly.pdbx_seq_one_letter_code
_entity_poly.pdbx_strand_id
1 'polypeptide(L)'
;MGFLQWAIHNWFTLLQSVGIIGSLLFTAASLRLDAKARQVGNLMAITKNHREIWGELYERPELARVIDAGVDLEHAPMTREEALLIRFVILHLNSVYHALREGVLLKMEGLHKDIRWFFSLPMPKTVWKAMKPLQDADFARFVESARTEK
;
A
#
# COMPACT_ATOMS: atom_id res chain seq x y z
N MET A 1 -36.22 -47.24 16.43
CA MET A 1 -36.40 -45.90 17.02
C MET A 1 -36.45 -44.88 15.90
N GLY A 2 -37.56 -44.17 15.77
CA GLY A 2 -37.65 -43.13 14.72
C GLY A 2 -36.79 -41.91 15.04
N PHE A 3 -36.33 -41.18 14.00
CA PHE A 3 -35.53 -39.94 14.11
C PHE A 3 -36.15 -38.93 15.12
N LEU A 4 -37.44 -38.80 15.15
CA LEU A 4 -38.17 -37.94 16.09
C LEU A 4 -37.98 -38.32 17.57
N GLN A 5 -38.01 -39.60 17.91
CA GLN A 5 -37.77 -40.06 19.28
C GLN A 5 -36.32 -39.82 19.71
N TRP A 6 -35.39 -40.05 18.82
CA TRP A 6 -33.97 -39.75 19.05
C TRP A 6 -33.76 -38.25 19.25
N ALA A 7 -34.34 -37.40 18.42
CA ALA A 7 -34.23 -35.94 18.52
C ALA A 7 -34.84 -35.40 19.83
N ILE A 8 -35.97 -35.91 20.28
CA ILE A 8 -36.58 -35.52 21.54
C ILE A 8 -35.71 -35.95 22.73
N HIS A 9 -35.05 -37.08 22.66
CA HIS A 9 -34.16 -37.53 23.73
C HIS A 9 -32.84 -36.76 23.76
N ASN A 10 -32.38 -36.28 22.61
CA ASN A 10 -31.09 -35.58 22.45
C ASN A 10 -31.23 -34.07 22.12
N TRP A 11 -32.40 -33.48 22.40
CA TRP A 11 -32.72 -32.11 22.04
C TRP A 11 -31.68 -31.08 22.56
N PHE A 12 -31.18 -31.29 23.79
CA PHE A 12 -30.18 -30.42 24.41
C PHE A 12 -28.84 -30.46 23.65
N THR A 13 -28.39 -31.65 23.27
CA THR A 13 -27.16 -31.84 22.46
C THR A 13 -27.32 -31.22 21.08
N LEU A 14 -28.50 -31.34 20.46
CA LEU A 14 -28.80 -30.70 19.19
C LEU A 14 -28.77 -29.18 19.32
N LEU A 15 -29.41 -28.63 20.33
CA LEU A 15 -29.43 -27.20 20.59
C LEU A 15 -28.00 -26.66 20.84
N GLN A 16 -27.21 -27.37 21.64
CA GLN A 16 -25.82 -27.04 21.91
C GLN A 16 -25.00 -27.07 20.61
N SER A 17 -25.13 -28.08 19.76
CA SER A 17 -24.41 -28.20 18.49
C SER A 17 -24.77 -27.07 17.53
N VAL A 18 -26.05 -26.74 17.40
CA VAL A 18 -26.54 -25.61 16.59
C VAL A 18 -25.99 -24.28 17.11
N GLY A 19 -25.99 -24.10 18.45
CA GLY A 19 -25.42 -22.90 19.09
C GLY A 19 -23.92 -22.75 18.81
N ILE A 20 -23.14 -23.82 18.91
CA ILE A 20 -21.70 -23.82 18.61
C ILE A 20 -21.47 -23.51 17.13
N ILE A 21 -22.15 -24.18 16.21
CA ILE A 21 -22.02 -23.95 14.78
C ILE A 21 -22.41 -22.51 14.44
N GLY A 22 -23.54 -22.03 14.98
CA GLY A 22 -24.01 -20.66 14.76
C GLY A 22 -22.98 -19.61 15.24
N SER A 23 -22.40 -19.80 16.42
CA SER A 23 -21.38 -18.90 16.96
C SER A 23 -20.09 -18.91 16.15
N LEU A 24 -19.66 -20.07 15.64
CA LEU A 24 -18.50 -20.18 14.77
C LEU A 24 -18.72 -19.47 13.42
N LEU A 25 -19.89 -19.64 12.82
CA LEU A 25 -20.25 -18.95 11.58
C LEU A 25 -20.32 -17.43 11.78
N PHE A 26 -20.94 -16.98 12.88
CA PHE A 26 -20.99 -15.56 13.22
C PHE A 26 -19.59 -14.98 13.43
N THR A 27 -18.74 -15.68 14.18
CA THR A 27 -17.35 -15.27 14.42
C THR A 27 -16.56 -15.18 13.10
N ALA A 28 -16.71 -16.19 12.23
CA ALA A 28 -16.05 -16.19 10.93
C ALA A 28 -16.52 -15.03 10.04
N ALA A 29 -17.82 -14.72 10.03
CA ALA A 29 -18.36 -13.57 9.30
C ALA A 29 -17.85 -12.24 9.88
N SER A 30 -17.83 -12.10 11.20
CA SER A 30 -17.34 -10.90 11.89
C SER A 30 -15.86 -10.65 11.60
N LEU A 31 -15.02 -11.68 11.63
CA LEU A 31 -13.59 -11.58 11.29
C LEU A 31 -13.36 -11.14 9.85
N ARG A 32 -14.19 -11.63 8.91
CA ARG A 32 -14.09 -11.21 7.50
C ARG A 32 -14.46 -9.73 7.32
N LEU A 33 -15.50 -9.27 8.00
CA LEU A 33 -15.92 -7.87 7.96
C LEU A 33 -14.86 -6.96 8.58
N ASP A 34 -14.27 -7.36 9.71
CA ASP A 34 -13.20 -6.62 10.38
C ASP A 34 -11.94 -6.54 9.50
N ALA A 35 -11.53 -7.64 8.88
CA ALA A 35 -10.41 -7.65 7.95
C ALA A 35 -10.63 -6.67 6.78
N LYS A 36 -11.84 -6.65 6.20
CA LYS A 36 -12.20 -5.72 5.12
C LYS A 36 -12.21 -4.26 5.60
N ALA A 37 -12.74 -4.00 6.78
CA ALA A 37 -12.73 -2.65 7.36
C ALA A 37 -11.30 -2.14 7.59
N ARG A 38 -10.40 -2.99 8.08
CA ARG A 38 -8.98 -2.67 8.24
C ARG A 38 -8.30 -2.35 6.91
N GLN A 39 -8.58 -3.12 5.85
CA GLN A 39 -8.03 -2.85 4.50
C GLN A 39 -8.48 -1.48 3.99
N VAL A 40 -9.75 -1.11 4.17
CA VAL A 40 -10.26 0.23 3.79
C VAL A 40 -9.61 1.32 4.63
N GLY A 41 -9.46 1.12 5.94
CA GLY A 41 -8.76 2.06 6.83
C GLY A 41 -7.31 2.31 6.40
N ASN A 42 -6.59 1.25 6.06
CA ASN A 42 -5.21 1.33 5.58
C ASN A 42 -5.11 2.08 4.24
N LEU A 43 -6.05 1.83 3.31
CA LEU A 43 -6.12 2.56 2.05
C LEU A 43 -6.35 4.06 2.28
N MET A 44 -7.25 4.42 3.20
CA MET A 44 -7.49 5.81 3.57
C MET A 44 -6.25 6.49 4.17
N ALA A 45 -5.50 5.78 5.03
CA ALA A 45 -4.27 6.29 5.62
C ALA A 45 -3.20 6.57 4.54
N ILE A 46 -3.02 5.65 3.59
CA ILE A 46 -2.08 5.85 2.47
C ILE A 46 -2.53 6.99 1.56
N THR A 47 -3.83 7.08 1.27
CA THR A 47 -4.37 8.19 0.47
C THR A 47 -4.16 9.53 1.17
N LYS A 48 -4.30 9.59 2.50
CA LYS A 48 -4.00 10.79 3.28
C LYS A 48 -2.52 11.17 3.14
N ASN A 49 -1.60 10.24 3.36
CA ASN A 49 -0.17 10.50 3.22
C ASN A 49 0.19 10.95 1.79
N HIS A 50 -0.43 10.36 0.77
CA HIS A 50 -0.24 10.78 -0.62
C HIS A 50 -0.70 12.23 -0.85
N ARG A 51 -1.85 12.61 -0.29
CA ARG A 51 -2.34 13.99 -0.36
C ARG A 51 -1.45 14.98 0.38
N GLU A 52 -0.84 14.58 1.49
CA GLU A 52 0.11 15.42 2.23
C GLU A 52 1.36 15.72 1.37
N ILE A 53 1.89 14.73 0.64
CA ILE A 53 3.01 14.93 -0.30
C ILE A 53 2.63 15.96 -1.39
N TRP A 54 1.44 15.85 -1.99
CA TRP A 54 0.97 16.82 -2.97
C TRP A 54 0.68 18.18 -2.34
N GLY A 55 0.23 18.21 -1.08
CA GLY A 55 0.05 19.43 -0.30
C GLY A 55 1.35 20.23 -0.17
N GLU A 56 2.46 19.58 0.15
CA GLU A 56 3.79 20.21 0.19
C GLU A 56 4.18 20.86 -1.13
N LEU A 57 3.92 20.19 -2.27
CA LEU A 57 4.18 20.78 -3.59
C LEU A 57 3.28 21.97 -3.91
N TYR A 58 2.04 21.96 -3.38
CA TYR A 58 1.10 23.07 -3.57
C TYR A 58 1.44 24.28 -2.69
N GLU A 59 1.84 24.03 -1.44
CA GLU A 59 2.23 25.09 -0.49
C GLU A 59 3.62 25.66 -0.80
N ARG A 60 4.47 24.87 -1.44
CA ARG A 60 5.86 25.21 -1.79
C ARG A 60 6.12 25.00 -3.28
N PRO A 61 5.63 25.92 -4.16
CA PRO A 61 5.73 25.78 -5.61
C PRO A 61 7.18 25.62 -6.13
N GLU A 62 8.18 26.10 -5.40
CA GLU A 62 9.58 25.92 -5.73
C GLU A 62 10.01 24.46 -5.76
N LEU A 63 9.33 23.58 -5.01
CA LEU A 63 9.58 22.13 -5.02
C LEU A 63 8.95 21.42 -6.23
N ALA A 64 8.12 22.10 -7.03
CA ALA A 64 7.49 21.50 -8.21
C ALA A 64 8.50 21.04 -9.27
N ARG A 65 9.74 21.58 -9.25
CA ARG A 65 10.84 21.10 -10.08
C ARG A 65 11.14 19.61 -9.91
N VAL A 66 10.82 19.04 -8.76
CA VAL A 66 11.02 17.60 -8.48
C VAL A 66 10.27 16.71 -9.47
N ILE A 67 9.13 17.16 -9.97
CA ILE A 67 8.29 16.44 -10.93
C ILE A 67 8.40 16.97 -12.36
N ASP A 68 9.35 17.86 -12.63
CA ASP A 68 9.59 18.41 -13.97
C ASP A 68 10.57 17.53 -14.74
N ALA A 69 10.14 17.06 -15.92
CA ALA A 69 10.96 16.25 -16.82
C ALA A 69 12.04 17.06 -17.56
N GLY A 70 11.87 18.38 -17.64
CA GLY A 70 12.78 19.29 -18.36
C GLY A 70 13.91 19.85 -17.50
N VAL A 71 14.08 19.40 -16.26
CA VAL A 71 15.11 19.93 -15.36
C VAL A 71 16.51 19.58 -15.85
N ASP A 72 17.34 20.62 -15.99
CA ASP A 72 18.77 20.52 -16.24
C ASP A 72 19.54 20.63 -14.91
N LEU A 73 20.05 19.49 -14.44
CA LEU A 73 20.80 19.42 -13.19
C LEU A 73 22.25 19.94 -13.29
N GLU A 74 22.76 20.16 -14.49
CA GLU A 74 24.10 20.75 -14.70
C GLU A 74 24.06 22.25 -14.48
N HIS A 75 23.02 22.94 -15.01
CA HIS A 75 22.85 24.38 -14.85
C HIS A 75 22.09 24.79 -13.59
N ALA A 76 21.20 23.95 -13.09
CA ALA A 76 20.42 24.19 -11.89
C ALA A 76 20.47 22.97 -10.94
N PRO A 77 21.52 22.86 -10.12
CA PRO A 77 21.70 21.75 -9.19
C PRO A 77 20.49 21.56 -8.26
N MET A 78 20.28 20.32 -7.85
CA MET A 78 19.21 19.95 -6.90
C MET A 78 19.49 20.55 -5.52
N THR A 79 18.48 21.18 -4.91
CA THR A 79 18.55 21.68 -3.55
C THR A 79 18.45 20.55 -2.52
N ARG A 80 18.79 20.86 -1.26
CA ARG A 80 18.65 19.91 -0.17
C ARG A 80 17.18 19.56 0.10
N GLU A 81 16.29 20.53 0.02
CA GLU A 81 14.86 20.41 0.23
C GLU A 81 14.23 19.52 -0.83
N GLU A 82 14.58 19.73 -2.10
CA GLU A 82 14.16 18.88 -3.22
C GLU A 82 14.62 17.43 -3.03
N ALA A 83 15.88 17.23 -2.64
CA ALA A 83 16.40 15.90 -2.37
C ALA A 83 15.68 15.21 -1.17
N LEU A 84 15.35 15.96 -0.12
CA LEU A 84 14.61 15.43 1.03
C LEU A 84 13.18 15.03 0.65
N LEU A 85 12.48 15.86 -0.13
CA LEU A 85 11.14 15.54 -0.62
C LEU A 85 11.16 14.26 -1.46
N ILE A 86 12.11 14.13 -2.39
CA ILE A 86 12.24 12.91 -3.21
C ILE A 86 12.50 11.68 -2.33
N ARG A 87 13.37 11.78 -1.33
CA ARG A 87 13.62 10.68 -0.39
C ARG A 87 12.34 10.27 0.35
N PHE A 88 11.55 11.26 0.77
CA PHE A 88 10.27 11.01 1.43
C PHE A 88 9.28 10.30 0.51
N VAL A 89 9.18 10.73 -0.76
CA VAL A 89 8.35 10.04 -1.77
C VAL A 89 8.83 8.59 -1.98
N ILE A 90 10.14 8.35 -2.08
CA ILE A 90 10.69 6.99 -2.23
C ILE A 90 10.32 6.10 -1.05
N LEU A 91 10.44 6.60 0.19
CA LEU A 91 10.06 5.87 1.39
C LEU A 91 8.54 5.59 1.43
N HIS A 92 7.72 6.55 0.98
CA HIS A 92 6.28 6.35 0.83
C HIS A 92 5.97 5.23 -0.18
N LEU A 93 6.60 5.25 -1.36
CA LEU A 93 6.43 4.20 -2.38
C LEU A 93 6.87 2.83 -1.87
N ASN A 94 7.96 2.76 -1.10
CA ASN A 94 8.41 1.54 -0.45
C ASN A 94 7.32 1.01 0.53
N SER A 95 6.76 1.88 1.36
CA SER A 95 5.70 1.51 2.30
C SER A 95 4.44 1.01 1.58
N VAL A 96 4.05 1.65 0.48
CA VAL A 96 2.91 1.22 -0.37
C VAL A 96 3.19 -0.15 -1.00
N TYR A 97 4.40 -0.36 -1.51
CA TYR A 97 4.81 -1.63 -2.09
C TYR A 97 4.69 -2.79 -1.08
N HIS A 98 5.22 -2.61 0.14
CA HIS A 98 5.13 -3.62 1.18
C HIS A 98 3.68 -3.86 1.62
N ALA A 99 2.89 -2.82 1.81
CA ALA A 99 1.48 -2.94 2.18
C ALA A 99 0.65 -3.70 1.14
N LEU A 100 0.96 -3.54 -0.15
CA LEU A 100 0.34 -4.33 -1.23
C LEU A 100 0.80 -5.80 -1.22
N ARG A 101 2.10 -6.03 -1.04
CA ARG A 101 2.69 -7.37 -1.01
C ARG A 101 2.16 -8.21 0.15
N GLU A 102 2.01 -7.61 1.31
CA GLU A 102 1.48 -8.25 2.52
C GLU A 102 -0.07 -8.39 2.52
N GLY A 103 -0.73 -7.96 1.45
CA GLY A 103 -2.20 -8.01 1.36
C GLY A 103 -2.93 -7.08 2.33
N VAL A 104 -2.21 -6.13 2.91
CA VAL A 104 -2.75 -5.11 3.83
C VAL A 104 -3.59 -4.09 3.07
N LEU A 105 -3.26 -3.87 1.79
CA LEU A 105 -3.99 -3.00 0.89
C LEU A 105 -4.74 -3.77 -0.19
N LEU A 106 -5.84 -3.20 -0.64
CA LEU A 106 -6.49 -3.60 -1.88
C LEU A 106 -5.55 -3.28 -3.05
N LYS A 107 -5.58 -4.14 -4.09
CA LYS A 107 -4.76 -4.00 -5.29
C LYS A 107 -4.90 -2.59 -5.88
N MET A 108 -3.80 -1.84 -5.95
CA MET A 108 -3.74 -0.55 -6.63
C MET A 108 -3.32 -0.75 -8.08
N GLU A 109 -4.28 -0.57 -9.00
CA GLU A 109 -3.97 -0.51 -10.42
C GLU A 109 -3.23 0.81 -10.69
N GLY A 110 -2.09 0.72 -11.31
CA GLY A 110 -1.31 1.92 -11.69
C GLY A 110 -0.02 2.15 -10.91
N LEU A 111 0.19 1.55 -9.74
CA LEU A 111 1.43 1.74 -8.96
C LEU A 111 2.69 1.52 -9.82
N HIS A 112 2.66 0.53 -10.70
CA HIS A 112 3.76 0.23 -11.60
C HIS A 112 4.02 1.38 -12.59
N LYS A 113 2.96 2.01 -13.12
CA LYS A 113 3.03 3.16 -14.01
C LYS A 113 3.54 4.40 -13.28
N ASP A 114 3.05 4.63 -12.06
CA ASP A 114 3.46 5.76 -11.22
C ASP A 114 4.94 5.68 -10.86
N ILE A 115 5.42 4.49 -10.47
CA ILE A 115 6.83 4.22 -10.21
C ILE A 115 7.67 4.45 -11.46
N ARG A 116 7.24 3.91 -12.62
CA ARG A 116 7.95 4.12 -13.89
C ARG A 116 8.08 5.61 -14.21
N TRP A 117 6.96 6.33 -14.15
CA TRP A 117 6.94 7.76 -14.40
C TRP A 117 7.85 8.52 -13.44
N PHE A 118 7.68 8.32 -12.14
CA PHE A 118 8.44 9.05 -11.12
C PHE A 118 9.95 8.82 -11.27
N PHE A 119 10.39 7.59 -11.40
CA PHE A 119 11.82 7.28 -11.55
C PHE A 119 12.39 7.53 -12.95
N SER A 120 11.58 7.94 -13.93
CA SER A 120 12.04 8.45 -15.21
C SER A 120 12.51 9.91 -15.13
N LEU A 121 11.99 10.67 -14.16
CA LEU A 121 12.32 12.08 -13.96
C LEU A 121 13.78 12.28 -13.55
N PRO A 122 14.44 13.39 -13.98
CA PRO A 122 15.87 13.61 -13.73
C PRO A 122 16.27 13.59 -12.26
N MET A 123 15.56 14.34 -11.41
CA MET A 123 15.84 14.43 -9.97
C MET A 123 15.59 13.11 -9.22
N PRO A 124 14.40 12.48 -9.30
CA PRO A 124 14.14 11.18 -8.68
C PRO A 124 15.12 10.10 -9.12
N LYS A 125 15.46 10.05 -10.41
CA LYS A 125 16.46 9.13 -10.96
C LYS A 125 17.84 9.32 -10.31
N THR A 126 18.23 10.56 -10.06
CA THR A 126 19.52 10.88 -9.42
C THR A 126 19.52 10.47 -7.95
N VAL A 127 18.47 10.81 -7.20
CA VAL A 127 18.33 10.43 -5.78
C VAL A 127 18.24 8.91 -5.63
N TRP A 128 17.52 8.22 -6.53
CA TRP A 128 17.40 6.77 -6.53
C TRP A 128 18.75 6.06 -6.61
N LYS A 129 19.68 6.53 -7.43
CA LYS A 129 21.04 5.96 -7.52
C LYS A 129 21.72 5.89 -6.15
N ALA A 130 21.55 6.92 -5.33
CA ALA A 130 22.13 6.99 -3.99
C ALA A 130 21.31 6.18 -2.96
N MET A 131 19.99 6.13 -3.10
CA MET A 131 19.11 5.46 -2.13
C MET A 131 18.93 3.96 -2.38
N LYS A 132 19.08 3.51 -3.62
CA LYS A 132 18.86 2.09 -3.99
C LYS A 132 19.64 1.09 -3.11
N PRO A 133 20.94 1.31 -2.77
CA PRO A 133 21.67 0.40 -1.89
C PRO A 133 21.15 0.35 -0.45
N LEU A 134 20.35 1.32 -0.04
CA LEU A 134 19.78 1.45 1.30
C LEU A 134 18.35 0.88 1.39
N GLN A 135 17.79 0.44 0.26
CA GLN A 135 16.45 -0.15 0.19
C GLN A 135 16.52 -1.67 0.34
N ASP A 136 15.40 -2.28 0.73
CA ASP A 136 15.29 -3.73 0.67
C ASP A 136 15.39 -4.25 -0.78
N ALA A 137 15.91 -5.46 -0.92
CA ALA A 137 16.21 -6.03 -2.23
C ALA A 137 14.95 -6.27 -3.10
N ASP A 138 13.80 -6.53 -2.47
CA ASP A 138 12.56 -6.82 -3.20
C ASP A 138 11.98 -5.54 -3.79
N PHE A 139 11.92 -4.46 -3.00
CA PHE A 139 11.49 -3.15 -3.49
C PHE A 139 12.44 -2.63 -4.57
N ALA A 140 13.75 -2.75 -4.34
CA ALA A 140 14.75 -2.32 -5.33
C ALA A 140 14.57 -3.06 -6.66
N ARG A 141 14.36 -4.38 -6.65
CA ARG A 141 14.07 -5.17 -7.86
C ARG A 141 12.77 -4.75 -8.53
N PHE A 142 11.73 -4.49 -7.75
CA PHE A 142 10.44 -4.03 -8.26
C PHE A 142 10.58 -2.69 -9.00
N VAL A 143 11.27 -1.71 -8.42
CA VAL A 143 11.54 -0.42 -9.07
C VAL A 143 12.31 -0.59 -10.36
N GLU A 144 13.36 -1.42 -10.37
CA GLU A 144 14.16 -1.64 -11.58
C GLU A 144 13.35 -2.36 -12.67
N SER A 145 12.51 -3.33 -12.33
CA SER A 145 11.62 -3.99 -13.30
C SER A 145 10.64 -2.99 -13.91
N ALA A 146 10.01 -2.15 -13.08
CA ALA A 146 9.08 -1.13 -13.54
C ALA A 146 9.73 -0.10 -14.49
N ARG A 147 11.00 0.20 -14.29
CA ARG A 147 11.77 1.14 -15.16
C ARG A 147 12.19 0.55 -16.49
N THR A 148 12.34 -0.77 -16.59
CA THR A 148 12.83 -1.47 -17.80
C THR A 148 11.71 -2.00 -18.69
N GLU A 149 10.49 -2.16 -18.19
CA GLU A 149 9.34 -2.51 -19.01
C GLU A 149 8.99 -1.40 -20.03
N LYS A 150 8.88 -1.80 -21.30
CA LYS A 150 8.51 -0.92 -22.43
C LYS A 150 7.02 -0.71 -22.53
#